data_5ac1b63f3f18c894927cb1e1907f895e
#
_entry.id   5ac1b63f3f18c894927cb1e1907f895e
#
_cell.length_a   1.000
_cell.length_b   1.000
_cell.length_c   1.000
_cell.angle_alpha   90.00
_cell.angle_beta   90.00
_cell.angle_gamma   90.00
#
_symmetry.space_group_name_H-M   'P 1'
#
loop_
_entity.id
_entity.type
_entity.pdbx_description
1 polymer ?
#
loop_
_entity_poly.entity_id
_entity_poly.type
_entity_poly.pdbx_seq_one_letter_code
_entity_poly.pdbx_strand_id
1 'polypeptide(L)'
;MKFFKLLILCSSFSLAQRVDKDLEAFRKVESEVKNNLTEEIIKINDNFFMIKPIGGVAGNIGVFISDKGLVLVDDQWEIIEDLILETINSISKKDISFIINTHFHYDHVDGNKAFGKKGIPIISHENVRKRLKRKTKLYGHPQHNYKMIQDKYPDFALPTTVYNSTMKIYVEDEEIQLLNFGPGHTDGDTIVFFKNNNVIHAGDSFVTYGYPYVDLNDGGSFKGFINVLNQIVAISNDETKIIPGHGAVCDIGDVIKLKNVLQEHYEITEKGFSQSLS
;
A
#
# COMPACT_ATOMS: atom_id res chain seq x y z
N MET A 1 0.64 10.68 49.99
CA MET A 1 1.67 10.69 48.93
C MET A 1 2.16 9.31 48.44
N LYS A 2 1.99 8.21 49.16
CA LYS A 2 2.44 6.86 48.74
C LYS A 2 1.47 6.15 47.78
N PHE A 3 0.17 6.46 47.79
CA PHE A 3 -0.83 5.84 46.92
C PHE A 3 -0.77 6.33 45.47
N PHE A 4 -0.34 7.55 45.19
CA PHE A 4 -0.26 8.11 43.85
C PHE A 4 0.93 7.54 43.03
N LYS A 5 2.02 7.15 43.72
CA LYS A 5 3.17 6.50 43.03
C LYS A 5 2.88 5.07 42.60
N LEU A 6 1.98 4.36 43.28
CA LEU A 6 1.62 2.97 42.94
C LEU A 6 0.71 2.90 41.73
N LEU A 7 -0.20 3.86 41.56
CA LEU A 7 -1.07 3.93 40.37
C LEU A 7 -0.29 4.26 39.08
N ILE A 8 0.73 5.11 39.16
CA ILE A 8 1.57 5.47 38.00
C ILE A 8 2.46 4.28 37.61
N LEU A 9 2.95 3.48 38.56
CA LEU A 9 3.72 2.27 38.26
C LEU A 9 2.87 1.15 37.64
N CYS A 10 1.62 0.96 38.10
CA CYS A 10 0.72 -0.02 37.50
C CYS A 10 0.29 0.36 36.06
N SER A 11 0.07 1.64 35.80
CA SER A 11 -0.30 2.11 34.45
C SER A 11 0.88 2.03 33.46
N SER A 12 2.11 2.34 33.93
CA SER A 12 3.31 2.21 33.11
C SER A 12 3.67 0.74 32.83
N PHE A 13 3.45 -0.16 33.77
CA PHE A 13 3.69 -1.59 33.61
C PHE A 13 2.68 -2.22 32.61
N SER A 14 1.42 -1.84 32.68
CA SER A 14 0.39 -2.31 31.73
C SER A 14 0.61 -1.75 30.30
N LEU A 15 1.14 -0.54 30.17
CA LEU A 15 1.46 0.07 28.89
C LEU A 15 2.70 -0.60 28.26
N ALA A 16 3.73 -0.87 29.06
CA ALA A 16 4.93 -1.59 28.60
C ALA A 16 4.60 -3.02 28.14
N GLN A 17 3.80 -3.77 28.92
CA GLN A 17 3.35 -5.11 28.52
C GLN A 17 2.49 -5.10 27.25
N ARG A 18 1.75 -4.03 27.00
CA ARG A 18 0.93 -3.89 25.79
C ARG A 18 1.77 -3.56 24.56
N VAL A 19 2.79 -2.73 24.71
CA VAL A 19 3.77 -2.40 23.66
C VAL A 19 4.58 -3.64 23.28
N ASP A 20 4.97 -4.48 24.25
CA ASP A 20 5.69 -5.73 23.98
C ASP A 20 4.85 -6.72 23.15
N LYS A 21 3.55 -6.85 23.45
CA LYS A 21 2.65 -7.73 22.69
C LYS A 21 2.40 -7.26 21.25
N ASP A 22 2.28 -5.94 21.05
CA ASP A 22 2.08 -5.35 19.72
C ASP A 22 3.36 -5.53 18.85
N LEU A 23 4.55 -5.43 19.45
CA LEU A 23 5.84 -5.73 18.80
C LEU A 23 6.03 -7.22 18.53
N GLU A 24 5.59 -8.08 19.43
CA GLU A 24 5.65 -9.55 19.24
C GLU A 24 4.76 -9.98 18.07
N ALA A 25 3.56 -9.39 17.96
CA ALA A 25 2.67 -9.64 16.83
C ALA A 25 3.30 -9.22 15.49
N PHE A 26 3.97 -8.08 15.43
CA PHE A 26 4.68 -7.62 14.23
C PHE A 26 5.82 -8.59 13.84
N ARG A 27 6.67 -8.97 14.80
CA ARG A 27 7.76 -9.94 14.56
C ARG A 27 7.26 -11.30 14.09
N LYS A 28 6.06 -11.71 14.54
CA LYS A 28 5.45 -12.95 14.06
C LYS A 28 5.07 -12.83 12.58
N VAL A 29 4.47 -11.73 12.16
CA VAL A 29 4.14 -11.47 10.76
C VAL A 29 5.42 -11.42 9.91
N GLU A 30 6.47 -10.70 10.35
CA GLU A 30 7.76 -10.69 9.66
C GLU A 30 8.35 -12.10 9.51
N SER A 31 8.27 -12.92 10.56
CA SER A 31 8.75 -14.30 10.53
C SER A 31 7.94 -15.17 9.57
N GLU A 32 6.63 -15.00 9.51
CA GLU A 32 5.75 -15.70 8.56
C GLU A 32 6.07 -15.30 7.13
N VAL A 33 6.24 -14.00 6.86
CA VAL A 33 6.66 -13.48 5.55
C VAL A 33 8.01 -14.08 5.15
N LYS A 34 9.02 -13.99 6.01
CA LYS A 34 10.36 -14.50 5.72
C LYS A 34 10.42 -16.00 5.40
N ASN A 35 9.61 -16.80 6.08
CA ASN A 35 9.68 -18.26 5.98
C ASN A 35 8.75 -18.87 4.93
N ASN A 36 7.66 -18.19 4.58
CA ASN A 36 6.58 -18.79 3.80
C ASN A 36 6.28 -18.04 2.50
N LEU A 37 6.74 -16.77 2.38
CA LEU A 37 6.43 -15.98 1.20
C LEU A 37 7.32 -16.44 0.03
N THR A 38 6.66 -16.65 -1.09
CA THR A 38 7.28 -16.83 -2.42
C THR A 38 6.66 -15.82 -3.38
N GLU A 39 7.24 -15.66 -4.56
CA GLU A 39 6.78 -14.69 -5.53
C GLU A 39 6.45 -15.33 -6.87
N GLU A 40 5.34 -14.89 -7.44
CA GLU A 40 4.89 -15.25 -8.79
C GLU A 40 5.08 -14.03 -9.71
N ILE A 41 5.76 -14.24 -10.86
CA ILE A 41 5.93 -13.20 -11.87
C ILE A 41 4.79 -13.30 -12.89
N ILE A 42 4.03 -12.23 -13.04
CA ILE A 42 2.94 -12.13 -14.01
C ILE A 42 3.32 -11.09 -15.07
N LYS A 43 3.51 -11.55 -16.29
CA LYS A 43 3.76 -10.65 -17.42
C LYS A 43 2.43 -10.01 -17.87
N ILE A 44 2.36 -8.68 -17.84
CA ILE A 44 1.21 -7.92 -18.32
C ILE A 44 1.36 -7.59 -19.80
N ASN A 45 2.54 -7.08 -20.18
CA ASN A 45 2.95 -6.87 -21.58
C ASN A 45 4.49 -6.97 -21.68
N ASP A 46 5.09 -6.54 -22.80
CA ASP A 46 6.53 -6.69 -23.00
C ASP A 46 7.37 -5.84 -22.06
N ASN A 47 6.84 -4.72 -21.56
CA ASN A 47 7.56 -3.77 -20.71
C ASN A 47 7.03 -3.72 -19.29
N PHE A 48 5.94 -4.45 -18.97
CA PHE A 48 5.30 -4.35 -17.66
C PHE A 48 5.03 -5.72 -17.04
N PHE A 49 5.44 -5.87 -15.79
CA PHE A 49 5.25 -7.09 -15.00
C PHE A 49 4.65 -6.75 -13.64
N MET A 50 3.97 -7.72 -13.04
CA MET A 50 3.58 -7.70 -11.65
C MET A 50 4.29 -8.83 -10.92
N ILE A 51 4.90 -8.52 -9.78
CA ILE A 51 5.37 -9.50 -8.81
C ILE A 51 4.27 -9.66 -7.78
N LYS A 52 3.73 -10.87 -7.68
CA LYS A 52 2.62 -11.21 -6.79
C LYS A 52 3.12 -12.10 -5.66
N PRO A 53 2.95 -11.70 -4.40
CA PRO A 53 3.32 -12.53 -3.25
C PRO A 53 2.36 -13.71 -3.09
N ILE A 54 2.91 -14.85 -2.70
CA ILE A 54 2.19 -16.09 -2.39
C ILE A 54 2.61 -16.54 -0.99
N GLY A 55 1.64 -16.83 -0.12
CA GLY A 55 1.90 -17.44 1.19
C GLY A 55 2.29 -16.47 2.30
N GLY A 56 2.02 -15.17 2.17
CA GLY A 56 2.30 -14.17 3.19
C GLY A 56 1.46 -12.90 3.02
N VAL A 57 1.60 -11.98 3.97
CA VAL A 57 0.99 -10.63 3.89
C VAL A 57 2.00 -9.71 3.23
N ALA A 58 1.84 -9.43 1.96
CA ALA A 58 2.61 -8.45 1.21
C ALA A 58 1.79 -7.92 0.03
N GLY A 59 2.04 -6.68 -0.36
CA GLY A 59 1.41 -6.09 -1.53
C GLY A 59 2.05 -6.53 -2.85
N ASN A 60 1.34 -6.36 -3.95
CA ASN A 60 1.88 -6.56 -5.28
C ASN A 60 2.91 -5.47 -5.61
N ILE A 61 3.97 -5.83 -6.33
CA ILE A 61 4.93 -4.87 -6.90
C ILE A 61 4.66 -4.74 -8.41
N GLY A 62 4.51 -3.51 -8.90
CA GLY A 62 4.55 -3.21 -10.33
C GLY A 62 6.00 -3.00 -10.79
N VAL A 63 6.39 -3.61 -11.93
CA VAL A 63 7.72 -3.47 -12.52
C VAL A 63 7.58 -2.99 -13.96
N PHE A 64 7.94 -1.73 -14.22
CA PHE A 64 8.03 -1.17 -15.57
C PHE A 64 9.48 -1.16 -16.04
N ILE A 65 9.73 -1.67 -17.24
CA ILE A 65 11.06 -1.75 -17.86
C ILE A 65 11.20 -0.65 -18.91
N SER A 66 12.19 0.22 -18.76
CA SER A 66 12.61 1.18 -19.77
C SER A 66 14.07 0.95 -20.16
N ASP A 67 14.57 1.65 -21.19
CA ASP A 67 15.98 1.59 -21.55
C ASP A 67 16.88 2.24 -20.47
N LYS A 68 16.33 3.15 -19.69
CA LYS A 68 17.03 3.87 -18.62
C LYS A 68 17.04 3.14 -17.27
N GLY A 69 16.35 2.00 -17.15
CA GLY A 69 16.26 1.24 -15.91
C GLY A 69 14.83 0.82 -15.58
N LEU A 70 14.64 0.38 -14.35
CA LEU A 70 13.35 -0.11 -13.86
C LEU A 70 12.66 0.96 -13.02
N VAL A 71 11.34 1.06 -13.16
CA VAL A 71 10.48 1.78 -12.22
C VAL A 71 9.68 0.75 -11.43
N LEU A 72 9.77 0.80 -10.12
CA LEU A 72 8.95 -0.03 -9.25
C LEU A 72 7.77 0.75 -8.70
N VAL A 73 6.64 0.08 -8.53
CA VAL A 73 5.50 0.57 -7.75
C VAL A 73 5.34 -0.34 -6.55
N ASP A 74 5.57 0.20 -5.36
CA ASP A 74 5.74 -0.49 -4.08
C ASP A 74 6.98 -1.40 -4.02
N ASP A 75 7.33 -1.89 -2.82
CA ASP A 75 8.57 -2.62 -2.58
C ASP A 75 8.49 -3.65 -1.43
N GLN A 76 7.28 -3.91 -0.93
CA GLN A 76 7.00 -4.94 0.08
C GLN A 76 7.82 -4.78 1.39
N TRP A 77 8.53 -5.83 1.81
CA TRP A 77 9.20 -5.93 3.09
C TRP A 77 10.73 -5.92 2.99
N GLU A 78 11.40 -5.19 3.91
CA GLU A 78 12.87 -5.23 4.04
C GLU A 78 13.39 -6.65 4.27
N ILE A 79 12.68 -7.45 5.08
CA ILE A 79 13.14 -8.78 5.51
C ILE A 79 13.26 -9.83 4.39
N ILE A 80 12.64 -9.56 3.23
CA ILE A 80 12.70 -10.40 2.02
C ILE A 80 13.40 -9.68 0.85
N GLU A 81 14.24 -8.67 1.14
CA GLU A 81 14.96 -7.91 0.10
C GLU A 81 15.65 -8.81 -0.92
N ASP A 82 16.32 -9.86 -0.46
CA ASP A 82 17.06 -10.78 -1.35
C ASP A 82 16.11 -11.49 -2.32
N LEU A 83 14.96 -11.96 -1.86
CA LEU A 83 13.91 -12.57 -2.70
C LEU A 83 13.39 -11.58 -3.74
N ILE A 84 13.04 -10.36 -3.31
CA ILE A 84 12.55 -9.29 -4.21
C ILE A 84 13.60 -8.99 -5.29
N LEU A 85 14.85 -8.81 -4.91
CA LEU A 85 15.93 -8.54 -5.86
C LEU A 85 16.20 -9.71 -6.81
N GLU A 86 16.16 -10.96 -6.33
CA GLU A 86 16.28 -12.15 -7.16
C GLU A 86 15.15 -12.20 -8.21
N THR A 87 13.91 -11.96 -7.75
CA THR A 87 12.73 -11.94 -8.61
C THR A 87 12.82 -10.83 -9.66
N ILE A 88 13.14 -9.59 -9.27
CA ILE A 88 13.35 -8.46 -10.19
C ILE A 88 14.47 -8.80 -11.20
N ASN A 89 15.58 -9.34 -10.73
CA ASN A 89 16.71 -9.74 -11.59
C ASN A 89 16.38 -10.85 -12.58
N SER A 90 15.36 -11.67 -12.31
CA SER A 90 14.88 -12.67 -13.25
C SER A 90 14.04 -12.05 -14.38
N ILE A 91 13.41 -10.90 -14.11
CA ILE A 91 12.67 -10.11 -15.10
C ILE A 91 13.64 -9.28 -15.96
N SER A 92 14.56 -8.53 -15.30
CA SER A 92 15.52 -7.66 -15.97
C SER A 92 16.78 -7.44 -15.14
N LYS A 93 17.94 -7.28 -15.81
CA LYS A 93 19.24 -6.96 -15.16
C LYS A 93 19.51 -5.46 -15.09
N LYS A 94 18.55 -4.62 -15.50
CA LYS A 94 18.70 -3.17 -15.43
C LYS A 94 18.58 -2.70 -13.97
N ASP A 95 19.23 -1.59 -13.65
CA ASP A 95 19.16 -0.98 -12.32
C ASP A 95 17.77 -0.38 -12.05
N ILE A 96 17.39 -0.32 -10.78
CA ILE A 96 16.16 0.37 -10.35
C ILE A 96 16.42 1.86 -10.36
N SER A 97 15.71 2.60 -11.21
CA SER A 97 15.85 4.05 -11.35
C SER A 97 15.17 4.81 -10.23
N PHE A 98 13.97 4.37 -9.82
CA PHE A 98 13.22 4.91 -8.68
C PHE A 98 12.06 4.00 -8.32
N ILE A 99 11.51 4.25 -7.12
CA ILE A 99 10.35 3.55 -6.56
C ILE A 99 9.22 4.56 -6.34
N ILE A 100 7.99 4.15 -6.61
CA ILE A 100 6.78 4.92 -6.31
C ILE A 100 6.02 4.14 -5.23
N ASN A 101 5.78 4.76 -4.06
CA ASN A 101 4.93 4.15 -3.04
C ASN A 101 3.47 4.55 -3.23
N THR A 102 2.57 3.58 -3.24
CA THR A 102 1.13 3.82 -3.37
C THR A 102 0.52 4.40 -2.10
N HIS A 103 0.90 3.89 -0.93
CA HIS A 103 0.47 4.39 0.37
C HIS A 103 1.53 4.04 1.45
N PHE A 104 1.24 4.19 2.76
CA PHE A 104 2.27 4.09 3.79
C PHE A 104 2.31 2.74 4.53
N HIS A 105 1.43 1.79 4.27
CA HIS A 105 1.42 0.52 5.00
C HIS A 105 2.68 -0.31 4.73
N TYR A 106 3.15 -0.96 5.78
CA TYR A 106 4.46 -1.64 5.82
C TYR A 106 4.62 -2.71 4.74
N ASP A 107 3.58 -3.44 4.43
CA ASP A 107 3.59 -4.51 3.41
C ASP A 107 3.67 -4.00 1.97
N HIS A 108 3.71 -2.69 1.79
CA HIS A 108 3.94 -1.99 0.52
C HIS A 108 5.24 -1.18 0.50
N VAL A 109 5.72 -0.70 1.67
CA VAL A 109 6.82 0.28 1.71
C VAL A 109 7.96 -0.07 2.66
N ASP A 110 7.93 -1.23 3.30
CA ASP A 110 9.01 -1.59 4.23
C ASP A 110 10.34 -1.84 3.52
N GLY A 111 10.30 -2.27 2.25
CA GLY A 111 11.45 -2.36 1.35
C GLY A 111 12.17 -1.03 1.11
N ASN A 112 11.52 0.12 1.34
CA ASN A 112 12.16 1.43 1.33
C ASN A 112 13.44 1.48 2.18
N LYS A 113 13.51 0.70 3.26
CA LYS A 113 14.69 0.62 4.14
C LYS A 113 15.89 -0.02 3.42
N ALA A 114 15.64 -1.07 2.66
CA ALA A 114 16.67 -1.74 1.87
C ALA A 114 17.09 -0.91 0.65
N PHE A 115 16.11 -0.45 -0.12
CA PHE A 115 16.36 0.28 -1.38
C PHE A 115 16.85 1.71 -1.14
N GLY A 116 16.30 2.42 -0.17
CA GLY A 116 16.75 3.76 0.20
C GLY A 116 18.18 3.79 0.74
N LYS A 117 18.61 2.73 1.45
CA LYS A 117 20.00 2.54 1.88
C LYS A 117 20.97 2.40 0.70
N LYS A 118 20.50 1.91 -0.44
CA LYS A 118 21.25 1.83 -1.71
C LYS A 118 21.21 3.14 -2.50
N GLY A 119 20.52 4.18 -2.00
CA GLY A 119 20.39 5.48 -2.64
C GLY A 119 19.35 5.54 -3.75
N ILE A 120 18.47 4.55 -3.86
CA ILE A 120 17.39 4.54 -4.85
C ILE A 120 16.36 5.61 -4.47
N PRO A 121 16.02 6.55 -5.36
CA PRO A 121 15.02 7.58 -5.11
C PRO A 121 13.63 7.00 -4.88
N ILE A 122 12.90 7.54 -3.90
CA ILE A 122 11.54 7.12 -3.57
C ILE A 122 10.60 8.32 -3.74
N ILE A 123 9.48 8.08 -4.41
CA ILE A 123 8.46 9.10 -4.74
C ILE A 123 7.13 8.68 -4.09
N SER A 124 6.41 9.61 -3.47
CA SER A 124 5.10 9.31 -2.90
C SER A 124 4.22 10.56 -2.72
N HIS A 125 2.97 10.36 -2.35
CA HIS A 125 2.17 11.44 -1.78
C HIS A 125 2.80 11.97 -0.48
N GLU A 126 2.67 13.28 -0.20
CA GLU A 126 3.33 13.89 0.99
C GLU A 126 2.89 13.27 2.32
N ASN A 127 1.63 12.78 2.42
CA ASN A 127 1.13 12.15 3.63
C ASN A 127 1.82 10.80 3.91
N VAL A 128 2.22 10.04 2.89
CA VAL A 128 3.06 8.84 3.07
C VAL A 128 4.34 9.20 3.83
N ARG A 129 5.09 10.19 3.32
CA ARG A 129 6.31 10.66 3.99
C ARG A 129 6.04 11.15 5.43
N LYS A 130 4.95 11.89 5.65
CA LYS A 130 4.56 12.38 7.00
C LYS A 130 4.31 11.22 7.95
N ARG A 131 3.65 10.15 7.48
CA ARG A 131 3.33 8.98 8.29
C ARG A 131 4.54 8.12 8.58
N LEU A 132 5.43 7.90 7.61
CA LEU A 132 6.68 7.16 7.81
C LEU A 132 7.66 7.85 8.78
N LYS A 133 7.55 9.15 8.98
CA LYS A 133 8.37 9.91 9.95
C LYS A 133 7.93 9.73 11.41
N ARG A 134 6.80 9.09 11.66
CA ARG A 134 6.25 8.88 13.00
C ARG A 134 5.99 7.41 13.27
N LYS A 135 5.95 7.06 14.55
CA LYS A 135 5.45 5.77 15.00
C LYS A 135 3.93 5.70 14.80
N THR A 136 3.46 4.71 14.07
CA THR A 136 2.05 4.54 13.75
C THR A 136 1.54 3.21 14.31
N LYS A 137 0.35 3.21 14.88
CA LYS A 137 -0.35 1.98 15.27
C LYS A 137 -1.21 1.56 14.10
N LEU A 138 -0.90 0.42 13.52
CA LEU A 138 -1.71 -0.21 12.50
C LEU A 138 -2.70 -1.16 13.17
N TYR A 139 -3.96 -1.02 12.82
CA TYR A 139 -4.97 -1.96 13.22
C TYR A 139 -5.11 -2.93 12.05
N GLY A 140 -4.67 -4.18 12.25
CA GLY A 140 -4.78 -5.20 11.20
C GLY A 140 -6.22 -5.39 10.73
N HIS A 141 -6.38 -5.99 9.57
CA HIS A 141 -7.70 -6.35 9.03
C HIS A 141 -8.53 -7.04 10.14
N PRO A 142 -9.84 -6.76 10.28
CA PRO A 142 -10.68 -7.30 11.34
C PRO A 142 -10.60 -8.82 11.55
N GLN A 143 -10.25 -9.56 10.48
CA GLN A 143 -10.04 -11.01 10.53
C GLN A 143 -8.78 -11.44 11.29
N HIS A 144 -7.80 -10.57 11.49
CA HIS A 144 -6.51 -10.91 12.08
C HIS A 144 -6.31 -10.42 13.51
N ASN A 145 -7.21 -9.63 14.05
CA ASN A 145 -7.33 -9.19 15.46
C ASN A 145 -6.02 -8.80 16.17
N TYR A 146 -4.99 -8.31 15.44
CA TYR A 146 -3.77 -7.80 16.03
C TYR A 146 -3.56 -6.32 15.71
N LYS A 147 -2.98 -5.65 16.68
CA LYS A 147 -2.49 -4.28 16.55
C LYS A 147 -1.01 -4.37 16.32
N MET A 148 -0.54 -3.80 15.22
CA MET A 148 0.88 -3.72 14.93
C MET A 148 1.38 -2.30 15.16
N ILE A 149 2.66 -2.18 15.47
CA ILE A 149 3.32 -0.90 15.58
C ILE A 149 4.33 -0.82 14.43
N GLN A 150 4.07 0.10 13.51
CA GLN A 150 5.05 0.52 12.52
C GLN A 150 5.92 1.60 13.15
N ASP A 151 7.21 1.32 13.35
CA ASP A 151 8.17 2.31 13.86
C ASP A 151 8.45 3.38 12.78
N LYS A 152 8.92 4.54 13.23
CA LYS A 152 9.39 5.57 12.30
C LYS A 152 10.52 5.04 11.43
N TYR A 153 10.49 5.38 10.16
CA TYR A 153 11.53 5.00 9.21
C TYR A 153 12.77 5.89 9.36
N PRO A 154 13.97 5.35 9.12
CA PRO A 154 15.20 6.15 9.05
C PRO A 154 15.12 7.12 7.86
N ASP A 155 15.87 8.22 7.94
CA ASP A 155 15.79 9.31 6.94
C ASP A 155 16.08 8.84 5.51
N PHE A 156 16.99 7.88 5.34
CA PHE A 156 17.33 7.30 4.03
C PHE A 156 16.21 6.46 3.40
N ALA A 157 15.24 5.98 4.20
CA ALA A 157 14.09 5.19 3.76
C ALA A 157 12.82 6.05 3.52
N LEU A 158 12.94 7.37 3.71
CA LEU A 158 11.81 8.27 3.49
C LEU A 158 11.75 8.70 2.02
N PRO A 159 10.55 8.82 1.43
CA PRO A 159 10.40 9.37 0.09
C PRO A 159 11.16 10.69 -0.08
N THR A 160 11.99 10.78 -1.09
CA THR A 160 12.82 11.96 -1.38
C THR A 160 12.11 13.01 -2.22
N THR A 161 11.13 12.55 -3.01
CA THR A 161 10.27 13.41 -3.82
C THR A 161 8.83 13.20 -3.40
N VAL A 162 8.09 14.28 -3.15
CA VAL A 162 6.69 14.21 -2.72
C VAL A 162 5.81 15.16 -3.52
N TYR A 163 4.53 14.82 -3.63
CA TYR A 163 3.50 15.63 -4.27
C TYR A 163 2.20 15.61 -3.45
N ASN A 164 1.25 16.50 -3.75
CA ASN A 164 0.01 16.66 -2.97
C ASN A 164 -1.24 16.13 -3.69
N SER A 165 -1.39 16.37 -4.98
CA SER A 165 -2.60 15.98 -5.72
C SER A 165 -2.27 15.14 -6.94
N THR A 166 -1.41 15.65 -7.81
CA THR A 166 -0.99 14.97 -9.02
C THR A 166 0.47 15.25 -9.33
N MET A 167 1.15 14.27 -9.94
CA MET A 167 2.47 14.42 -10.52
C MET A 167 2.52 13.66 -11.83
N LYS A 168 3.30 14.15 -12.80
CA LYS A 168 3.64 13.44 -14.02
C LYS A 168 5.13 13.20 -14.08
N ILE A 169 5.51 12.00 -14.44
CA ILE A 169 6.90 11.60 -14.65
C ILE A 169 6.98 11.05 -16.07
N TYR A 170 7.98 11.49 -16.82
CA TYR A 170 8.23 11.01 -18.16
C TYR A 170 9.47 10.12 -18.17
N VAL A 171 9.29 8.87 -18.56
CA VAL A 171 10.38 7.90 -18.73
C VAL A 171 10.35 7.47 -20.19
N GLU A 172 11.24 8.05 -20.99
CA GLU A 172 11.20 7.92 -22.45
C GLU A 172 9.83 8.40 -23.00
N ASP A 173 9.12 7.54 -23.70
CA ASP A 173 7.79 7.86 -24.23
C ASP A 173 6.66 7.59 -23.22
N GLU A 174 6.94 6.92 -22.10
CA GLU A 174 5.93 6.63 -21.09
C GLU A 174 5.61 7.85 -20.23
N GLU A 175 4.34 8.23 -20.16
CA GLU A 175 3.81 9.20 -19.20
C GLU A 175 3.25 8.44 -17.99
N ILE A 176 3.94 8.52 -16.86
CA ILE A 176 3.49 7.97 -15.57
C ILE A 176 2.75 9.06 -14.82
N GLN A 177 1.46 8.85 -14.57
CA GLN A 177 0.65 9.77 -13.77
C GLN A 177 0.49 9.24 -12.35
N LEU A 178 0.86 10.05 -11.36
CA LEU A 178 0.61 9.80 -9.94
C LEU A 178 -0.60 10.64 -9.55
N LEU A 179 -1.70 9.98 -9.16
CA LEU A 179 -2.99 10.61 -8.93
C LEU A 179 -3.46 10.31 -7.51
N ASN A 180 -3.66 11.36 -6.70
CA ASN A 180 -4.37 11.25 -5.44
C ASN A 180 -5.78 11.80 -5.62
N PHE A 181 -6.79 10.96 -5.45
CA PHE A 181 -8.20 11.32 -5.57
C PHE A 181 -8.87 11.68 -4.23
N GLY A 182 -8.06 11.95 -3.22
CA GLY A 182 -8.48 12.21 -1.85
C GLY A 182 -8.44 10.95 -0.98
N PRO A 183 -8.88 11.05 0.28
CA PRO A 183 -8.85 9.95 1.22
C PRO A 183 -9.68 8.76 0.74
N GLY A 184 -9.07 7.60 0.60
CA GLY A 184 -9.69 6.33 0.25
C GLY A 184 -9.36 5.26 1.29
N HIS A 185 -8.43 4.38 0.98
CA HIS A 185 -7.86 3.40 1.90
C HIS A 185 -7.10 4.08 3.05
N THR A 186 -6.27 5.08 2.72
CA THR A 186 -5.61 6.02 3.63
C THR A 186 -5.82 7.46 3.14
N ASP A 187 -5.15 8.45 3.76
CA ASP A 187 -5.15 9.83 3.28
C ASP A 187 -3.99 10.15 2.31
N GLY A 188 -3.18 9.16 1.98
CA GLY A 188 -2.00 9.33 1.12
C GLY A 188 -1.99 8.41 -0.09
N ASP A 189 -3.13 7.85 -0.48
CA ASP A 189 -3.21 6.87 -1.57
C ASP A 189 -2.81 7.49 -2.91
N THR A 190 -2.06 6.72 -3.68
CA THR A 190 -1.62 7.06 -5.04
C THR A 190 -2.09 6.01 -6.02
N ILE A 191 -2.84 6.43 -7.03
CA ILE A 191 -3.10 5.63 -8.22
C ILE A 191 -1.99 5.94 -9.22
N VAL A 192 -1.23 4.92 -9.63
CA VAL A 192 -0.13 5.06 -10.58
C VAL A 192 -0.59 4.59 -11.94
N PHE A 193 -0.72 5.51 -12.90
CA PHE A 193 -1.19 5.20 -14.24
C PHE A 193 -0.08 5.36 -15.29
N PHE A 194 0.33 4.26 -15.88
CA PHE A 194 1.23 4.17 -17.01
C PHE A 194 0.40 4.29 -18.30
N LYS A 195 0.38 5.48 -18.86
CA LYS A 195 -0.56 5.87 -19.93
C LYS A 195 -0.37 5.08 -21.22
N ASN A 196 0.86 4.93 -21.68
CA ASN A 196 1.14 4.28 -22.96
C ASN A 196 1.07 2.75 -22.84
N ASN A 197 1.45 2.21 -21.68
CA ASN A 197 1.26 0.79 -21.35
C ASN A 197 -0.20 0.45 -21.01
N ASN A 198 -1.05 1.45 -20.75
CA ASN A 198 -2.44 1.30 -20.31
C ASN A 198 -2.57 0.40 -19.07
N VAL A 199 -1.68 0.61 -18.08
CA VAL A 199 -1.61 -0.14 -16.83
C VAL A 199 -1.81 0.80 -15.65
N ILE A 200 -2.71 0.45 -14.74
CA ILE A 200 -2.93 1.14 -13.48
C ILE A 200 -2.47 0.24 -12.33
N HIS A 201 -1.61 0.75 -11.44
CA HIS A 201 -1.38 0.16 -10.13
C HIS A 201 -2.17 0.95 -9.10
N ALA A 202 -3.15 0.29 -8.47
CA ALA A 202 -4.11 0.96 -7.61
C ALA A 202 -3.72 0.95 -6.12
N GLY A 203 -2.66 0.21 -5.75
CA GLY A 203 -2.41 -0.08 -4.34
C GLY A 203 -3.67 -0.62 -3.66
N ASP A 204 -3.81 -0.38 -2.38
CA ASP A 204 -4.97 -0.86 -1.60
C ASP A 204 -6.25 -0.04 -1.81
N SER A 205 -6.21 0.95 -2.70
CA SER A 205 -7.43 1.58 -3.21
C SER A 205 -8.28 0.63 -4.06
N PHE A 206 -7.71 -0.52 -4.47
CA PHE A 206 -8.42 -1.64 -5.09
C PHE A 206 -7.76 -2.96 -4.69
N VAL A 207 -8.53 -3.89 -4.15
CA VAL A 207 -8.08 -5.23 -3.69
C VAL A 207 -9.07 -6.31 -4.10
N THR A 208 -8.61 -7.57 -4.19
CA THR A 208 -9.44 -8.69 -4.66
C THR A 208 -9.66 -9.78 -3.62
N TYR A 209 -9.22 -9.58 -2.38
CA TYR A 209 -9.44 -10.55 -1.29
C TYR A 209 -10.84 -10.48 -0.65
N GLY A 210 -11.74 -9.66 -1.16
CA GLY A 210 -13.09 -9.48 -0.67
C GLY A 210 -13.38 -8.05 -0.24
N TYR A 211 -13.92 -7.85 0.97
CA TYR A 211 -14.25 -6.52 1.48
C TYR A 211 -12.97 -5.75 1.83
N PRO A 212 -12.77 -4.52 1.29
CA PRO A 212 -11.54 -3.79 1.49
C PRO A 212 -11.40 -3.28 2.93
N TYR A 213 -10.17 -3.23 3.41
CA TYR A 213 -9.85 -2.50 4.62
C TYR A 213 -9.78 -1.00 4.32
N VAL A 214 -10.36 -0.17 5.20
CA VAL A 214 -10.25 1.29 5.15
C VAL A 214 -9.67 1.77 6.47
N ASP A 215 -8.49 2.38 6.42
CA ASP A 215 -7.77 2.84 7.61
C ASP A 215 -8.33 4.18 8.12
N LEU A 216 -9.44 4.12 8.82
CA LEU A 216 -10.09 5.31 9.39
C LEU A 216 -9.20 6.04 10.40
N ASN A 217 -8.25 5.36 11.05
CA ASN A 217 -7.34 5.96 12.04
C ASN A 217 -6.26 6.81 11.37
N ASP A 218 -5.91 6.45 10.15
CA ASP A 218 -4.90 7.14 9.38
C ASP A 218 -5.49 7.84 8.13
N GLY A 219 -6.69 8.39 8.33
CA GLY A 219 -7.33 9.34 7.44
C GLY A 219 -8.05 8.73 6.24
N GLY A 220 -8.20 7.40 6.20
CA GLY A 220 -9.03 6.72 5.21
C GLY A 220 -10.52 7.11 5.34
N SER A 221 -11.28 6.90 4.27
CA SER A 221 -12.69 7.24 4.19
C SER A 221 -13.44 6.24 3.33
N PHE A 222 -14.46 5.58 3.88
CA PHE A 222 -15.24 4.61 3.12
C PHE A 222 -15.94 5.26 1.91
N LYS A 223 -16.55 6.42 2.11
CA LYS A 223 -17.15 7.20 1.00
C LYS A 223 -16.08 7.64 -0.01
N GLY A 224 -14.92 8.04 0.50
CA GLY A 224 -13.77 8.40 -0.33
C GLY A 224 -13.24 7.20 -1.12
N PHE A 225 -13.21 6.02 -0.53
CA PHE A 225 -12.83 4.77 -1.21
C PHE A 225 -13.71 4.52 -2.44
N ILE A 226 -15.04 4.64 -2.29
CA ILE A 226 -15.99 4.54 -3.41
C ILE A 226 -15.69 5.60 -4.48
N ASN A 227 -15.37 6.84 -4.06
CA ASN A 227 -14.98 7.89 -5.01
C ASN A 227 -13.71 7.53 -5.77
N VAL A 228 -12.68 6.99 -5.10
CA VAL A 228 -11.44 6.55 -5.76
C VAL A 228 -11.74 5.48 -6.81
N LEU A 229 -12.57 4.49 -6.50
CA LEU A 229 -12.99 3.48 -7.48
C LEU A 229 -13.73 4.12 -8.68
N ASN A 230 -14.59 5.12 -8.46
CA ASN A 230 -15.23 5.87 -9.55
C ASN A 230 -14.19 6.58 -10.43
N GLN A 231 -13.15 7.16 -9.85
CA GLN A 231 -12.09 7.84 -10.58
C GLN A 231 -11.24 6.84 -11.38
N ILE A 232 -10.90 5.66 -10.81
CA ILE A 232 -10.21 4.59 -11.53
C ILE A 232 -11.03 4.19 -12.77
N VAL A 233 -12.34 3.97 -12.61
CA VAL A 233 -13.23 3.65 -13.74
C VAL A 233 -13.23 4.78 -14.78
N ALA A 234 -13.26 6.04 -14.37
CA ALA A 234 -13.33 7.19 -15.28
C ALA A 234 -12.06 7.39 -16.14
N ILE A 235 -10.89 6.97 -15.63
CA ILE A 235 -9.61 7.08 -16.36
C ILE A 235 -9.23 5.83 -17.13
N SER A 236 -9.95 4.72 -16.93
CA SER A 236 -9.73 3.41 -17.55
C SER A 236 -10.52 3.26 -18.86
N ASN A 237 -10.14 2.28 -19.66
CA ASN A 237 -10.91 1.74 -20.77
C ASN A 237 -10.95 0.20 -20.71
N ASP A 238 -11.65 -0.45 -21.64
CA ASP A 238 -11.86 -1.91 -21.62
C ASP A 238 -10.55 -2.74 -21.72
N GLU A 239 -9.47 -2.13 -22.22
CA GLU A 239 -8.16 -2.79 -22.36
C GLU A 239 -7.24 -2.51 -21.17
N THR A 240 -7.61 -1.58 -20.27
CA THR A 240 -6.78 -1.20 -19.11
C THR A 240 -6.55 -2.40 -18.22
N LYS A 241 -5.27 -2.70 -17.92
CA LYS A 241 -4.89 -3.68 -16.91
C LYS A 241 -4.74 -3.00 -15.55
N ILE A 242 -5.33 -3.59 -14.53
CA ILE A 242 -5.36 -3.01 -13.19
C ILE A 242 -4.66 -3.97 -12.24
N ILE A 243 -3.57 -3.49 -11.63
CA ILE A 243 -2.85 -4.17 -10.56
C ILE A 243 -3.49 -3.72 -9.25
N PRO A 244 -4.17 -4.61 -8.51
CA PRO A 244 -4.64 -4.30 -7.16
C PRO A 244 -3.46 -4.27 -6.19
N GLY A 245 -3.66 -3.69 -4.99
CA GLY A 245 -2.66 -3.82 -3.93
C GLY A 245 -2.42 -5.27 -3.54
N HIS A 246 -3.48 -6.07 -3.51
CA HIS A 246 -3.42 -7.52 -3.24
C HIS A 246 -4.30 -8.29 -4.20
N GLY A 247 -3.77 -9.41 -4.72
CA GLY A 247 -4.49 -10.36 -5.56
C GLY A 247 -4.04 -10.40 -7.01
N ALA A 248 -4.87 -10.89 -7.90
CA ALA A 248 -4.54 -11.06 -9.32
C ALA A 248 -4.73 -9.77 -10.12
N VAL A 249 -4.08 -9.67 -11.29
CA VAL A 249 -4.35 -8.61 -12.28
C VAL A 249 -5.82 -8.65 -12.69
N CYS A 250 -6.43 -7.50 -12.77
CA CYS A 250 -7.85 -7.27 -13.02
C CYS A 250 -8.08 -6.38 -14.24
N ASP A 251 -9.36 -6.22 -14.56
CA ASP A 251 -9.86 -5.26 -15.55
C ASP A 251 -10.85 -4.27 -14.91
N ILE A 252 -11.35 -3.35 -15.73
CA ILE A 252 -12.33 -2.33 -15.29
C ILE A 252 -13.63 -2.97 -14.76
N GLY A 253 -14.04 -4.14 -15.27
CA GLY A 253 -15.24 -4.84 -14.83
C GLY A 253 -15.16 -5.28 -13.37
N ASP A 254 -13.99 -5.67 -12.89
CA ASP A 254 -13.77 -6.07 -11.50
C ASP A 254 -13.82 -4.85 -10.55
N VAL A 255 -13.29 -3.71 -10.97
CA VAL A 255 -13.40 -2.44 -10.23
C VAL A 255 -14.87 -2.01 -10.12
N ILE A 256 -15.62 -2.09 -11.23
CA ILE A 256 -17.06 -1.77 -11.25
C ILE A 256 -17.84 -2.68 -10.30
N LYS A 257 -17.56 -3.98 -10.28
CA LYS A 257 -18.21 -4.93 -9.36
C LYS A 257 -17.98 -4.54 -7.89
N LEU A 258 -16.72 -4.33 -7.50
CA LEU A 258 -16.40 -3.93 -6.13
C LEU A 258 -17.08 -2.60 -5.77
N LYS A 259 -16.96 -1.61 -6.64
CA LYS A 259 -17.60 -0.29 -6.47
C LYS A 259 -19.11 -0.41 -6.22
N ASN A 260 -19.81 -1.21 -7.03
CA ASN A 260 -21.27 -1.35 -6.91
C ASN A 260 -21.66 -2.01 -5.58
N VAL A 261 -20.93 -3.03 -5.13
CA VAL A 261 -21.15 -3.67 -3.83
C VAL A 261 -20.95 -2.68 -2.69
N LEU A 262 -19.87 -1.90 -2.71
CA LEU A 262 -19.59 -0.91 -1.66
C LEU A 262 -20.60 0.24 -1.67
N GLN A 263 -21.04 0.68 -2.84
CA GLN A 263 -22.05 1.73 -2.98
C GLN A 263 -23.40 1.26 -2.40
N GLU A 264 -23.84 0.06 -2.71
CA GLU A 264 -25.08 -0.54 -2.16
C GLU A 264 -25.03 -0.62 -0.64
N HIS A 265 -23.91 -1.14 -0.08
CA HIS A 265 -23.73 -1.24 1.37
C HIS A 265 -23.73 0.14 2.05
N TYR A 266 -23.10 1.13 1.43
CA TYR A 266 -23.11 2.50 1.93
C TYR A 266 -24.55 3.06 1.99
N GLU A 267 -25.32 2.89 0.92
CA GLU A 267 -26.72 3.38 0.85
C GLU A 267 -27.63 2.67 1.86
N ILE A 268 -27.50 1.37 2.05
CA ILE A 268 -28.26 0.61 3.05
C ILE A 268 -27.94 1.13 4.46
N THR A 269 -26.66 1.38 4.74
CA THR A 269 -26.19 1.88 6.04
C THR A 269 -26.74 3.29 6.31
N GLU A 270 -26.66 4.20 5.34
CA GLU A 270 -27.20 5.57 5.45
C GLU A 270 -28.71 5.58 5.69
N LYS A 271 -29.47 4.73 4.98
CA LYS A 271 -30.91 4.58 5.18
C LYS A 271 -31.24 4.05 6.58
N GLY A 272 -30.49 3.04 7.06
CA GLY A 272 -30.67 2.47 8.39
C GLY A 272 -30.43 3.50 9.50
N PHE A 273 -29.38 4.30 9.39
CA PHE A 273 -29.10 5.40 10.32
C PHE A 273 -30.20 6.46 10.30
N SER A 274 -30.66 6.89 9.13
CA SER A 274 -31.72 7.89 9.01
C SER A 274 -33.03 7.45 9.64
N GLN A 275 -33.37 6.17 9.54
CA GLN A 275 -34.57 5.58 10.15
C GLN A 275 -34.44 5.34 11.67
N SER A 276 -33.22 5.15 12.18
CA SER A 276 -32.99 4.96 13.62
C SER A 276 -32.99 6.26 14.41
N LEU A 277 -32.90 7.42 13.74
CA LEU A 277 -32.91 8.76 14.33
C LEU A 277 -34.28 9.45 14.22
N SER A 278 -35.24 8.85 13.55
CA SER A 278 -36.64 9.31 13.41
C SER A 278 -37.54 8.58 14.40
#